data_29ee775e49453ae63b46aa8379dee974
#
_entry.id   29ee775e49453ae63b46aa8379dee974
#
_cell.length_a   1.000
_cell.length_b   1.000
_cell.length_c   1.000
_cell.angle_alpha   90.00
_cell.angle_beta   90.00
_cell.angle_gamma   90.00
#
_symmetry.space_group_name_H-M   'P 1'
#
loop_
_entity.id
_entity.type
_entity.pdbx_description
1 polymer ?
#
loop_
_entity_poly.entity_id
_entity_poly.type
_entity_poly.pdbx_seq_one_letter_code
_entity_poly.pdbx_strand_id
1 'polypeptide(L)'
;MCGCELKYEMSVFADPGVIVPPMTPFTSDGSIDYTAYEAQIQYILNRCEPAAVPLMAVEAQEYRCLSDSARREAIRRGAEAIDGRSSVIVGASAASYVQAIEIGTVATEINAEALQLLIPRRAQGGSADVTELIAFFERVEEEVGIPIVAYHNPGPGADLSPDQLVALAESDSISAFKESVRNLRHVLNLIERID
;
A
#
# COMPACT_ATOMS: atom_id res chain seq x y z
N MET A 1 0.04 29.37 -11.12
CA MET A 1 0.97 28.38 -10.58
C MET A 1 0.69 28.31 -9.07
N CYS A 2 -0.17 27.42 -8.67
CA CYS A 2 -0.44 27.17 -7.26
C CYS A 2 0.58 26.09 -6.86
N GLY A 3 1.62 26.48 -6.09
CA GLY A 3 2.60 25.52 -5.58
C GLY A 3 1.90 24.66 -4.53
N CYS A 4 1.45 23.49 -4.91
CA CYS A 4 1.11 22.45 -3.97
C CYS A 4 2.45 21.92 -3.45
N GLU A 5 2.89 22.39 -2.29
CA GLU A 5 3.97 21.74 -1.56
C GLU A 5 3.42 20.38 -1.13
N LEU A 6 4.01 19.31 -1.63
CA LEU A 6 3.69 17.97 -1.17
C LEU A 6 3.87 17.92 0.34
N LYS A 7 2.85 17.48 1.07
CA LYS A 7 2.87 17.36 2.54
C LYS A 7 3.99 16.42 3.02
N TYR A 8 4.41 15.49 2.17
CA TYR A 8 5.46 14.52 2.43
C TYR A 8 6.41 14.40 1.23
N GLU A 9 7.72 14.42 1.50
CA GLU A 9 8.73 13.97 0.53
C GLU A 9 8.91 12.46 0.69
N MET A 10 8.50 11.70 -0.34
CA MET A 10 8.74 10.26 -0.37
C MET A 10 9.95 9.96 -1.25
N SER A 11 11.08 9.66 -0.63
CA SER A 11 12.34 9.38 -1.35
C SER A 11 12.20 8.20 -2.30
N VAL A 12 11.38 7.20 -1.96
CA VAL A 12 11.15 6.00 -2.77
C VAL A 12 10.52 6.25 -4.13
N PHE A 13 9.88 7.41 -4.33
CA PHE A 13 9.26 7.80 -5.60
C PHE A 13 10.00 8.93 -6.31
N ALA A 14 11.10 9.46 -5.73
CA ALA A 14 11.91 10.50 -6.34
C ALA A 14 12.63 10.03 -7.60
N ASP A 15 13.10 8.78 -7.59
CA ASP A 15 13.79 8.15 -8.72
C ASP A 15 13.04 6.90 -9.19
N PRO A 16 13.02 6.62 -10.51
CA PRO A 16 12.45 5.39 -11.03
C PRO A 16 13.14 4.16 -10.43
N GLY A 17 12.37 3.23 -9.90
CA GLY A 17 12.90 2.02 -9.25
C GLY A 17 11.91 0.86 -9.28
N VAL A 18 12.39 -0.30 -8.88
CA VAL A 18 11.57 -1.52 -8.80
C VAL A 18 11.09 -1.69 -7.36
N ILE A 19 9.79 -1.88 -7.20
CA ILE A 19 9.16 -2.22 -5.92
C ILE A 19 8.84 -3.71 -5.92
N VAL A 20 9.48 -4.49 -5.04
CA VAL A 20 9.43 -5.96 -5.09
C VAL A 20 8.81 -6.53 -3.81
N PRO A 21 7.57 -7.05 -3.87
CA PRO A 21 6.94 -7.70 -2.73
C PRO A 21 7.47 -9.12 -2.53
N PRO A 22 7.81 -9.53 -1.29
CA PRO A 22 7.99 -10.95 -0.97
C PRO A 22 6.65 -11.69 -1.03
N MET A 23 6.66 -12.97 -1.31
CA MET A 23 5.51 -13.85 -1.13
C MET A 23 5.38 -14.24 0.35
N THR A 24 4.21 -14.76 0.74
CA THR A 24 4.01 -15.32 2.08
C THR A 24 4.08 -16.84 2.00
N PRO A 25 5.21 -17.46 2.36
CA PRO A 25 5.31 -18.91 2.42
C PRO A 25 4.57 -19.45 3.65
N PHE A 26 3.91 -20.60 3.48
CA PHE A 26 3.20 -21.28 4.56
C PHE A 26 3.79 -22.66 4.82
N THR A 27 3.78 -23.06 6.07
CA THR A 27 4.04 -24.44 6.51
C THR A 27 2.85 -25.33 6.22
N SER A 28 3.00 -26.64 6.37
CA SER A 28 1.92 -27.61 6.10
C SER A 28 0.70 -27.47 7.04
N ASP A 29 0.86 -26.82 8.18
CA ASP A 29 -0.22 -26.52 9.13
C ASP A 29 -0.91 -25.16 8.88
N GLY A 30 -0.47 -24.42 7.84
CA GLY A 30 -1.04 -23.12 7.44
C GLY A 30 -0.46 -21.91 8.20
N SER A 31 0.54 -22.11 9.05
CA SER A 31 1.29 -21.01 9.68
C SER A 31 2.25 -20.38 8.69
N ILE A 32 2.65 -19.12 8.91
CA ILE A 32 3.68 -18.48 8.09
C ILE A 32 5.03 -19.14 8.38
N ASP A 33 5.73 -19.58 7.33
CA ASP A 33 7.13 -20.00 7.40
C ASP A 33 8.04 -18.75 7.40
N TYR A 34 8.31 -18.21 8.57
CA TYR A 34 9.13 -17.02 8.71
C TYR A 34 10.57 -17.22 8.23
N THR A 35 11.13 -18.44 8.33
CA THR A 35 12.47 -18.74 7.82
C THR A 35 12.52 -18.57 6.31
N ALA A 36 11.54 -19.12 5.60
CA ALA A 36 11.44 -18.95 4.15
C ALA A 36 11.08 -17.51 3.76
N TYR A 37 10.24 -16.82 4.55
CA TYR A 37 9.87 -15.43 4.33
C TYR A 37 11.08 -14.49 4.41
N GLU A 38 11.86 -14.59 5.47
CA GLU A 38 13.10 -13.83 5.68
C GLU A 38 14.15 -14.14 4.59
N ALA A 39 14.29 -15.41 4.20
CA ALA A 39 15.19 -15.82 3.12
C ALA A 39 14.77 -15.19 1.76
N GLN A 40 13.49 -15.10 1.45
CA GLN A 40 13.01 -14.39 0.25
C GLN A 40 13.35 -12.91 0.29
N ILE A 41 13.17 -12.24 1.43
CA ILE A 41 13.52 -10.83 1.60
C ILE A 41 15.02 -10.64 1.34
N GLN A 42 15.88 -11.49 1.91
CA GLN A 42 17.31 -11.43 1.64
C GLN A 42 17.65 -11.66 0.15
N TYR A 43 16.94 -12.56 -0.52
CA TYR A 43 17.10 -12.77 -1.96
C TYR A 43 16.71 -11.50 -2.75
N ILE A 44 15.56 -10.88 -2.43
CA ILE A 44 15.09 -9.65 -3.06
C ILE A 44 16.12 -8.53 -2.89
N LEU A 45 16.60 -8.30 -1.68
CA LEU A 45 17.59 -7.26 -1.38
C LEU A 45 18.89 -7.45 -2.13
N ASN A 46 19.36 -8.71 -2.25
CA ASN A 46 20.66 -9.03 -2.84
C ASN A 46 20.64 -9.16 -4.37
N ARG A 47 19.47 -9.35 -4.99
CA ARG A 47 19.34 -9.67 -6.42
C ARG A 47 18.51 -8.68 -7.22
N CYS A 48 17.57 -8.00 -6.58
CA CYS A 48 16.66 -7.09 -7.27
C CYS A 48 17.00 -5.61 -7.03
N GLU A 49 17.82 -5.30 -6.03
CA GLU A 49 18.16 -3.92 -5.63
C GLU A 49 16.90 -3.03 -5.57
N PRO A 50 15.89 -3.41 -4.77
CA PRO A 50 14.60 -2.75 -4.81
C PRO A 50 14.67 -1.33 -4.24
N ALA A 51 13.96 -0.38 -4.86
CA ALA A 51 13.71 0.93 -4.30
C ALA A 51 12.89 0.84 -3.01
N ALA A 52 11.92 -0.08 -2.99
CA ALA A 52 11.18 -0.42 -1.77
C ALA A 52 10.72 -1.88 -1.75
N VAL A 53 10.52 -2.39 -0.54
CA VAL A 53 9.93 -3.70 -0.28
C VAL A 53 8.57 -3.51 0.39
N PRO A 54 7.45 -3.79 -0.30
CA PRO A 54 6.13 -3.71 0.30
C PRO A 54 5.85 -4.95 1.14
N LEU A 55 5.45 -4.72 2.39
CA LEU A 55 5.11 -5.77 3.35
C LEU A 55 3.59 -5.84 3.54
N MET A 56 2.97 -6.98 3.27
CA MET A 56 1.52 -7.22 3.39
C MET A 56 0.65 -6.20 2.60
N ALA A 57 1.18 -5.70 1.49
CA ALA A 57 0.61 -4.59 0.72
C ALA A 57 -0.05 -5.00 -0.60
N VAL A 58 0.15 -6.24 -1.06
CA VAL A 58 -0.40 -6.74 -2.32
C VAL A 58 -1.07 -8.10 -2.15
N GLU A 59 -2.05 -8.41 -3.01
CA GLU A 59 -2.84 -9.65 -2.93
C GLU A 59 -1.98 -10.92 -3.02
N ALA A 60 -0.88 -10.87 -3.77
CA ALA A 60 0.06 -11.99 -3.86
C ALA A 60 0.72 -12.35 -2.53
N GLN A 61 0.67 -11.48 -1.53
CA GLN A 61 1.13 -11.75 -0.16
C GLN A 61 0.04 -12.39 0.71
N GLU A 62 -1.13 -12.64 0.17
CA GLU A 62 -2.25 -13.34 0.83
C GLU A 62 -2.67 -12.73 2.18
N TYR A 63 -2.38 -11.43 2.40
CA TYR A 63 -2.64 -10.74 3.67
C TYR A 63 -4.08 -10.85 4.16
N ARG A 64 -5.04 -11.04 3.24
CA ARG A 64 -6.46 -11.21 3.56
C ARG A 64 -6.79 -12.55 4.18
N CYS A 65 -5.89 -13.53 4.04
CA CYS A 65 -6.01 -14.87 4.61
C CYS A 65 -5.40 -14.98 6.01
N LEU A 66 -4.73 -13.92 6.46
CA LEU A 66 -4.07 -13.85 7.76
C LEU A 66 -4.98 -13.21 8.80
N SER A 67 -4.79 -13.61 10.07
CA SER A 67 -5.32 -12.83 11.19
C SER A 67 -4.56 -11.49 11.29
N ASP A 68 -5.18 -10.47 11.90
CA ASP A 68 -4.53 -9.17 12.10
C ASP A 68 -3.23 -9.30 12.91
N SER A 69 -3.16 -10.21 13.88
CA SER A 69 -1.95 -10.47 14.64
C SER A 69 -0.84 -11.09 13.79
N ALA A 70 -1.16 -12.08 12.95
CA ALA A 70 -0.19 -12.68 12.03
C ALA A 70 0.30 -11.68 10.97
N ARG A 71 -0.61 -10.83 10.47
CA ARG A 71 -0.27 -9.78 9.52
C ARG A 71 0.69 -8.75 10.14
N ARG A 72 0.42 -8.27 11.36
CA ARG A 72 1.31 -7.34 12.07
C ARG A 72 2.66 -7.98 12.38
N GLU A 73 2.69 -9.23 12.80
CA GLU A 73 3.95 -9.95 13.05
C GLU A 73 4.76 -10.10 11.76
N ALA A 74 4.14 -10.47 10.65
CA ALA A 74 4.83 -10.58 9.36
C ALA A 74 5.41 -9.25 8.87
N ILE A 75 4.73 -8.12 9.14
CA ILE A 75 5.25 -6.78 8.86
C ILE A 75 6.51 -6.52 9.70
N ARG A 76 6.49 -6.76 11.02
CA ARG A 76 7.65 -6.55 11.89
C ARG A 76 8.83 -7.42 11.49
N ARG A 77 8.60 -8.73 11.29
CA ARG A 77 9.64 -9.66 10.84
C ARG A 77 10.23 -9.28 9.49
N GLY A 78 9.37 -8.83 8.57
CA GLY A 78 9.83 -8.34 7.28
C GLY A 78 10.71 -7.11 7.40
N ALA A 79 10.34 -6.14 8.24
CA ALA A 79 11.13 -4.95 8.48
C ALA A 79 12.48 -5.27 9.16
N GLU A 80 12.50 -6.16 10.15
CA GLU A 80 13.72 -6.66 10.77
C GLU A 80 14.66 -7.33 9.74
N ALA A 81 14.10 -8.16 8.85
CA ALA A 81 14.87 -8.81 7.79
C ALA A 81 15.43 -7.83 6.74
N ILE A 82 14.74 -6.72 6.50
CA ILE A 82 15.20 -5.64 5.60
C ILE A 82 16.35 -4.87 6.23
N ASP A 83 16.30 -4.63 7.54
CA ASP A 83 17.38 -4.00 8.34
C ASP A 83 17.88 -2.66 7.72
N GLY A 84 16.94 -1.81 7.30
CA GLY A 84 17.24 -0.48 6.72
C GLY A 84 17.91 -0.50 5.33
N ARG A 85 18.05 -1.66 4.70
CA ARG A 85 18.70 -1.81 3.39
C ARG A 85 17.83 -1.37 2.20
N SER A 86 16.57 -1.15 2.42
CA SER A 86 15.60 -0.67 1.44
C SER A 86 14.45 0.03 2.16
N SER A 87 13.78 0.96 1.48
CA SER A 87 12.54 1.55 2.00
C SER A 87 11.45 0.49 2.20
N VAL A 88 10.61 0.68 3.20
CA VAL A 88 9.50 -0.21 3.52
C VAL A 88 8.17 0.49 3.24
N ILE A 89 7.30 -0.17 2.50
CA ILE A 89 5.90 0.24 2.33
C ILE A 89 5.01 -0.78 3.05
N VAL A 90 4.24 -0.33 4.03
CA VAL A 90 3.34 -1.24 4.77
C VAL A 90 1.96 -1.25 4.15
N GLY A 91 1.43 -2.43 3.89
CA GLY A 91 0.03 -2.58 3.49
C GLY A 91 -0.91 -2.58 4.69
N ALA A 92 -1.83 -1.64 4.74
CA ALA A 92 -2.87 -1.59 5.78
C ALA A 92 -4.29 -1.69 5.19
N SER A 93 -4.41 -2.25 3.99
CA SER A 93 -5.70 -2.40 3.30
C SER A 93 -6.73 -3.12 4.18
N ALA A 94 -7.86 -2.47 4.43
CA ALA A 94 -8.98 -2.97 5.21
C ALA A 94 -10.28 -2.33 4.72
N ALA A 95 -11.41 -2.93 5.06
CA ALA A 95 -12.72 -2.36 4.73
C ALA A 95 -13.13 -1.23 5.69
N SER A 96 -12.55 -1.19 6.88
CA SER A 96 -12.79 -0.19 7.91
C SER A 96 -11.53 0.65 8.12
N TYR A 97 -11.70 1.98 8.24
CA TYR A 97 -10.59 2.88 8.61
C TYR A 97 -10.01 2.55 9.99
N VAL A 98 -10.82 2.08 10.94
CA VAL A 98 -10.34 1.66 12.27
C VAL A 98 -9.31 0.53 12.15
N GLN A 99 -9.64 -0.52 11.41
CA GLN A 99 -8.71 -1.63 11.16
C GLN A 99 -7.48 -1.19 10.36
N ALA A 100 -7.65 -0.29 9.38
CA ALA A 100 -6.53 0.27 8.62
C ALA A 100 -5.57 1.05 9.54
N ILE A 101 -6.09 1.84 10.48
CA ILE A 101 -5.31 2.56 11.48
C ILE A 101 -4.57 1.59 12.41
N GLU A 102 -5.25 0.56 12.94
CA GLU A 102 -4.63 -0.45 13.81
C GLU A 102 -3.45 -1.19 13.14
N ILE A 103 -3.53 -1.45 11.83
CA ILE A 103 -2.41 -2.03 11.07
C ILE A 103 -1.37 -0.95 10.76
N GLY A 104 -1.83 0.26 10.43
CA GLY A 104 -0.99 1.41 10.12
C GLY A 104 -0.08 1.85 11.27
N THR A 105 -0.50 1.65 12.54
CA THR A 105 0.36 1.93 13.70
C THR A 105 1.66 1.12 13.68
N VAL A 106 1.65 -0.10 13.11
CA VAL A 106 2.88 -0.87 12.95
C VAL A 106 3.83 -0.21 11.95
N ALA A 107 3.30 0.49 10.94
CA ALA A 107 4.13 1.20 9.98
C ALA A 107 4.93 2.33 10.65
N THR A 108 4.32 3.05 11.60
CA THR A 108 5.03 4.08 12.38
C THR A 108 6.04 3.47 13.34
N GLU A 109 5.72 2.34 13.99
CA GLU A 109 6.64 1.62 14.88
C GLU A 109 7.97 1.22 14.18
N ILE A 110 7.88 0.83 12.91
CA ILE A 110 9.04 0.37 12.11
C ILE A 110 9.65 1.45 11.24
N ASN A 111 9.18 2.71 11.33
CA ASN A 111 9.59 3.83 10.48
C ASN A 111 9.43 3.53 8.98
N ALA A 112 8.28 3.00 8.58
CA ALA A 112 7.97 2.75 7.16
C ALA A 112 7.89 4.07 6.37
N GLU A 113 8.31 4.05 5.11
CA GLU A 113 8.27 5.20 4.20
C GLU A 113 6.83 5.61 3.85
N ALA A 114 5.95 4.63 3.67
CA ALA A 114 4.56 4.88 3.28
C ALA A 114 3.61 3.76 3.74
N LEU A 115 2.33 4.10 3.78
CA LEU A 115 1.23 3.16 4.00
C LEU A 115 0.49 2.93 2.68
N GLN A 116 0.41 1.68 2.20
CA GLN A 116 -0.38 1.35 1.03
C GLN A 116 -1.77 0.86 1.42
N LEU A 117 -2.80 1.48 0.87
CA LEU A 117 -4.20 1.16 1.11
C LEU A 117 -4.92 0.84 -0.20
N LEU A 118 -5.44 -0.37 -0.33
CA LEU A 118 -6.37 -0.71 -1.39
C LEU A 118 -7.64 0.14 -1.24
N ILE A 119 -8.04 0.82 -2.31
CA ILE A 119 -9.26 1.64 -2.30
C ILE A 119 -10.44 0.75 -1.93
N PRO A 120 -11.11 1.00 -0.80
CA PRO A 120 -12.09 0.06 -0.26
C PRO A 120 -13.37 0.03 -1.08
N ARG A 121 -14.00 -1.15 -1.15
CA ARG A 121 -15.36 -1.32 -1.69
C ARG A 121 -16.37 -1.00 -0.59
N ARG A 122 -17.52 -0.45 -0.98
CA ARG A 122 -18.66 -0.37 -0.06
C ARG A 122 -19.08 -1.77 0.40
N ALA A 123 -19.27 -1.95 1.71
CA ALA A 123 -19.66 -3.24 2.29
C ALA A 123 -20.99 -3.78 1.73
N GLN A 124 -21.93 -2.88 1.43
CA GLN A 124 -23.24 -3.21 0.86
C GLN A 124 -23.24 -3.29 -0.67
N GLY A 125 -22.09 -3.12 -1.31
CA GLY A 125 -21.99 -3.00 -2.77
C GLY A 125 -22.39 -1.60 -3.27
N GLY A 126 -22.55 -1.47 -4.58
CA GLY A 126 -22.82 -0.19 -5.26
C GLY A 126 -21.56 0.55 -5.67
N SER A 127 -21.73 1.68 -6.35
CA SER A 127 -20.62 2.52 -6.80
C SER A 127 -19.91 3.17 -5.63
N ALA A 128 -18.60 3.27 -5.72
CA ALA A 128 -17.81 4.03 -4.75
C ALA A 128 -18.15 5.52 -4.86
N ASP A 129 -18.29 6.17 -3.71
CA ASP A 129 -18.44 7.61 -3.62
C ASP A 129 -17.08 8.23 -3.31
N VAL A 130 -16.61 9.14 -4.16
CA VAL A 130 -15.28 9.76 -4.01
C VAL A 130 -15.17 10.53 -2.71
N THR A 131 -16.24 11.21 -2.26
CA THR A 131 -16.25 11.95 -0.99
C THR A 131 -16.07 11.02 0.22
N GLU A 132 -16.75 9.86 0.20
CA GLU A 132 -16.56 8.83 1.25
C GLU A 132 -15.14 8.25 1.23
N LEU A 133 -14.57 8.08 0.03
CA LEU A 133 -13.19 7.57 -0.11
C LEU A 133 -12.18 8.61 0.39
N ILE A 134 -12.33 9.88 0.04
CA ILE A 134 -11.49 10.96 0.56
C ILE A 134 -11.54 10.96 2.09
N ALA A 135 -12.73 10.98 2.69
CA ALA A 135 -12.88 10.95 4.15
C ALA A 135 -12.25 9.70 4.80
N PHE A 136 -12.26 8.55 4.10
CA PHE A 136 -11.57 7.34 4.57
C PHE A 136 -10.05 7.54 4.61
N PHE A 137 -9.45 8.08 3.54
CA PHE A 137 -8.01 8.30 3.47
C PHE A 137 -7.55 9.40 4.43
N GLU A 138 -8.28 10.52 4.50
CA GLU A 138 -8.02 11.61 5.46
C GLU A 138 -8.00 11.09 6.90
N ARG A 139 -9.01 10.28 7.26
CA ARG A 139 -9.08 9.73 8.62
C ARG A 139 -7.91 8.80 8.95
N VAL A 140 -7.46 7.99 8.01
CA VAL A 140 -6.29 7.12 8.22
C VAL A 140 -5.01 7.95 8.31
N GLU A 141 -4.85 8.92 7.42
CA GLU A 141 -3.66 9.78 7.37
C GLU A 141 -3.52 10.62 8.65
N GLU A 142 -4.61 11.23 9.11
CA GLU A 142 -4.64 12.01 10.37
C GLU A 142 -4.16 11.21 11.59
N GLU A 143 -4.53 9.94 11.68
CA GLU A 143 -4.21 9.10 12.85
C GLU A 143 -2.84 8.40 12.72
N VAL A 144 -2.42 8.04 11.50
CA VAL A 144 -1.16 7.31 11.29
C VAL A 144 0.02 8.25 11.04
N GLY A 145 -0.22 9.38 10.36
CA GLY A 145 0.76 10.46 10.20
C GLY A 145 1.92 10.13 9.26
N ILE A 146 1.75 9.20 8.30
CA ILE A 146 2.74 8.88 7.27
C ILE A 146 2.11 8.94 5.88
N PRO A 147 2.91 9.10 4.80
CA PRO A 147 2.39 9.18 3.43
C PRO A 147 1.52 8.00 3.04
N ILE A 148 0.42 8.25 2.30
CA ILE A 148 -0.46 7.19 1.82
C ILE A 148 -0.28 6.98 0.32
N VAL A 149 -0.11 5.72 -0.08
CA VAL A 149 -0.21 5.23 -1.45
C VAL A 149 -1.61 4.64 -1.64
N ALA A 150 -2.46 5.29 -2.40
CA ALA A 150 -3.76 4.74 -2.76
C ALA A 150 -3.59 3.66 -3.83
N TYR A 151 -4.06 2.46 -3.54
CA TYR A 151 -3.92 1.31 -4.44
C TYR A 151 -5.24 1.04 -5.17
N HIS A 152 -5.27 1.34 -6.47
CA HIS A 152 -6.37 0.97 -7.35
C HIS A 152 -6.14 -0.39 -7.99
N ASN A 153 -7.00 -1.34 -7.65
CA ASN A 153 -7.01 -2.68 -8.21
C ASN A 153 -8.46 -3.18 -8.31
N PRO A 154 -9.12 -2.99 -9.46
CA PRO A 154 -10.47 -3.47 -9.68
C PRO A 154 -10.57 -4.97 -9.47
N GLY A 155 -11.57 -5.40 -8.74
CA GLY A 155 -11.73 -6.80 -8.33
C GLY A 155 -11.57 -6.93 -6.82
N PRO A 156 -10.38 -6.94 -6.23
CA PRO A 156 -10.25 -6.92 -4.77
C PRO A 156 -10.68 -5.58 -4.15
N GLY A 157 -10.43 -4.45 -4.81
CA GLY A 157 -10.82 -3.10 -4.40
C GLY A 157 -11.99 -2.53 -5.19
N ALA A 158 -12.28 -1.25 -4.96
CA ALA A 158 -13.26 -0.50 -5.74
C ALA A 158 -12.79 -0.37 -7.19
N ASP A 159 -13.74 -0.41 -8.12
CA ASP A 159 -13.52 -0.13 -9.53
C ASP A 159 -13.90 1.33 -9.80
N LEU A 160 -12.90 2.16 -10.02
CA LEU A 160 -13.07 3.60 -10.22
C LEU A 160 -12.78 3.98 -11.67
N SER A 161 -13.57 4.93 -12.19
CA SER A 161 -13.26 5.57 -13.46
C SER A 161 -12.04 6.50 -13.33
N PRO A 162 -11.38 6.86 -14.45
CA PRO A 162 -10.32 7.86 -14.43
C PRO A 162 -10.74 9.18 -13.79
N ASP A 163 -11.99 9.65 -14.01
CA ASP A 163 -12.49 10.89 -13.41
C ASP A 163 -12.57 10.81 -11.88
N GLN A 164 -12.97 9.66 -11.35
CA GLN A 164 -13.02 9.42 -9.90
C GLN A 164 -11.61 9.33 -9.30
N LEU A 165 -10.65 8.72 -10.01
CA LEU A 165 -9.26 8.63 -9.55
C LEU A 165 -8.57 10.00 -9.57
N VAL A 166 -8.81 10.82 -10.59
CA VAL A 166 -8.32 12.21 -10.63
C VAL A 166 -8.89 13.01 -9.46
N ALA A 167 -10.22 12.93 -9.23
CA ALA A 167 -10.83 13.62 -8.10
C ALA A 167 -10.30 13.13 -6.74
N LEU A 168 -9.94 11.84 -6.63
CA LEU A 168 -9.32 11.30 -5.42
C LEU A 168 -7.86 11.79 -5.27
N ALA A 169 -7.14 11.99 -6.37
CA ALA A 169 -5.77 12.51 -6.38
C ALA A 169 -5.66 13.98 -5.95
N GLU A 170 -6.77 14.74 -6.01
CA GLU A 170 -6.83 16.11 -5.52
C GLU A 170 -6.83 16.20 -3.98
N SER A 171 -6.97 15.06 -3.27
CA SER A 171 -6.91 15.03 -1.80
C SER A 171 -5.49 15.08 -1.29
N ASP A 172 -5.20 15.99 -0.38
CA ASP A 172 -3.90 16.15 0.30
C ASP A 172 -3.50 14.91 1.15
N SER A 173 -4.45 14.01 1.42
CA SER A 173 -4.21 12.77 2.17
C SER A 173 -3.55 11.66 1.36
N ILE A 174 -3.47 11.80 0.02
CA ILE A 174 -2.91 10.79 -0.88
C ILE A 174 -1.64 11.35 -1.52
N SER A 175 -0.53 10.69 -1.26
CA SER A 175 0.79 11.11 -1.74
C SER A 175 1.20 10.42 -3.05
N ALA A 176 0.63 9.26 -3.34
CA ALA A 176 0.89 8.53 -4.59
C ALA A 176 -0.22 7.54 -4.92
N PHE A 177 -0.23 7.09 -6.18
CA PHE A 177 -1.11 6.03 -6.65
C PHE A 177 -0.34 4.81 -7.11
N LYS A 178 -0.84 3.63 -6.75
CA LYS A 178 -0.50 2.38 -7.40
C LYS A 178 -1.67 1.93 -8.27
N GLU A 179 -1.45 1.83 -9.58
CA GLU A 179 -2.46 1.42 -10.55
C GLU A 179 -2.19 -0.01 -11.03
N SER A 180 -3.19 -0.89 -10.97
CA SER A 180 -3.11 -2.30 -11.42
C SER A 180 -4.12 -2.66 -12.49
N VAL A 181 -4.80 -1.69 -13.07
CA VAL A 181 -5.69 -1.92 -14.20
C VAL A 181 -4.91 -2.36 -15.43
N ARG A 182 -5.48 -3.31 -16.21
CA ARG A 182 -4.84 -3.85 -17.42
C ARG A 182 -5.23 -3.10 -18.70
N ASN A 183 -5.90 -1.96 -18.57
CA ASN A 183 -6.34 -1.15 -19.69
C ASN A 183 -5.34 0.00 -19.91
N LEU A 184 -4.50 -0.10 -20.91
CA LEU A 184 -3.47 0.91 -21.22
C LEU A 184 -4.08 2.31 -21.46
N ARG A 185 -5.26 2.40 -22.09
CA ARG A 185 -5.93 3.69 -22.30
C ARG A 185 -6.31 4.36 -20.97
N HIS A 186 -6.75 3.57 -20.00
CA HIS A 186 -7.04 4.05 -18.66
C HIS A 186 -5.78 4.60 -18.00
N VAL A 187 -4.68 3.85 -18.04
CA VAL A 187 -3.39 4.27 -17.45
C VAL A 187 -2.87 5.55 -18.12
N LEU A 188 -2.87 5.63 -19.44
CA LEU A 188 -2.43 6.83 -20.15
C LEU A 188 -3.29 8.05 -19.81
N ASN A 189 -4.62 7.86 -19.69
CA ASN A 189 -5.53 8.95 -19.32
C ASN A 189 -5.23 9.49 -17.91
N LEU A 190 -4.83 8.62 -16.97
CA LEU A 190 -4.42 9.03 -15.63
C LEU A 190 -3.10 9.80 -15.65
N ILE A 191 -2.08 9.30 -16.36
CA ILE A 191 -0.76 9.95 -16.49
C ILE A 191 -0.88 11.36 -17.08
N GLU A 192 -1.80 11.57 -18.04
CA GLU A 192 -2.04 12.87 -18.66
C GLU A 192 -2.76 13.87 -17.75
N ARG A 193 -3.37 13.43 -16.65
CA ARG A 193 -4.28 14.24 -15.81
C ARG A 193 -3.85 14.35 -14.35
N ILE A 194 -3.03 13.45 -13.87
CA ILE A 194 -2.45 13.48 -12.52
C ILE A 194 -0.98 13.84 -12.69
N ASP A 195 -0.62 15.08 -12.35
CA ASP A 195 0.75 15.60 -12.32
C ASP A 195 1.37 15.38 -10.94
#